data_3524976783ab2f3154e4065c94298594
#
_entry.id   3524976783ab2f3154e4065c94298594
#
_cell.length_a   1.000
_cell.length_b   1.000
_cell.length_c   1.000
_cell.angle_alpha   90.00
_cell.angle_beta   90.00
_cell.angle_gamma   90.00
#
_symmetry.space_group_name_H-M   'P 1'
#
loop_
_entity.id
_entity.type
_entity.pdbx_description
1 polymer ?
#
loop_
_entity_poly.entity_id
_entity_poly.type
_entity_poly.pdbx_seq_one_letter_code
_entity_poly.pdbx_strand_id
1 'polypeptide(L)'
;QGLMWRAVSETGGLLYPNFVETYLAIRPMYWARLISGLLYFAGILLMAWNLIATARSGAAVDGETEVAVVTEPRSREVPWPKLLFGQPVMATIIVMGLLFAMTLFDGMMSTVLAIIAMMWGVAAIAIAIRDRGTDKVPWHSILEGRAGVFTVLVTIGILVGGVAEIVPMVISVPEAMATTKNVPYTPLELEGRDVYISEGCYTCHSQMIRPFTWETARYGEVSTMDDSIFDHPFQWGSRRIGPDLARVGGKYADTWHYKHMLDPREISPGSNMPPYPHLATWTVDFAGTAAKMRALRTAGVPYDAEQIQMSEQSAQAAATAIASGLATEAGVKVCEAEGDGCELVVNSRLVALIAYLQRLGKVPEGESLAAATGEAGR
;
A
#
# COMPACT_ATOMS: atom_id res chain seq x y z
N GLN A 1 21.53 0.79 0.90
CA GLN A 1 20.67 0.89 -0.29
C GLN A 1 20.16 2.31 -0.48
N GLY A 2 19.46 2.90 0.49
CA GLY A 2 18.89 4.23 0.36
C GLY A 2 19.90 5.33 0.00
N LEU A 3 21.11 5.29 0.53
CA LEU A 3 22.19 6.23 0.20
C LEU A 3 22.72 6.02 -1.22
N MET A 4 22.86 4.79 -1.67
CA MET A 4 23.31 4.48 -3.04
C MET A 4 22.32 4.99 -4.10
N TRP A 5 21.01 4.90 -3.81
CA TRP A 5 19.98 5.38 -4.72
C TRP A 5 19.99 6.90 -4.90
N ARG A 6 20.47 7.63 -3.89
CA ARG A 6 20.56 9.08 -3.86
C ARG A 6 21.91 9.61 -4.31
N ALA A 7 22.92 8.74 -4.45
CA ALA A 7 24.27 9.14 -4.79
C ALA A 7 24.30 9.73 -6.20
N VAL A 8 24.83 10.94 -6.30
CA VAL A 8 25.05 11.69 -7.54
C VAL A 8 26.53 11.75 -7.82
N SER A 9 26.90 11.68 -9.09
CA SER A 9 28.26 11.90 -9.55
C SER A 9 28.63 13.38 -9.48
N GLU A 10 29.91 13.71 -9.60
CA GLU A 10 30.40 15.10 -9.70
C GLU A 10 29.79 15.87 -10.89
N THR A 11 29.36 15.15 -11.92
CA THR A 11 28.70 15.71 -13.11
C THR A 11 27.21 15.92 -12.96
N GLY A 12 26.62 15.61 -11.77
CA GLY A 12 25.20 15.79 -11.48
C GLY A 12 24.31 14.60 -11.92
N GLY A 13 24.86 13.58 -12.59
CA GLY A 13 24.14 12.37 -12.93
C GLY A 13 24.09 11.37 -11.77
N LEU A 14 23.29 10.30 -11.90
CA LEU A 14 23.25 9.23 -10.90
C LEU A 14 24.58 8.47 -10.86
N LEU A 15 25.11 8.22 -9.65
CA LEU A 15 26.33 7.43 -9.47
C LEU A 15 26.11 5.96 -9.83
N TYR A 16 24.91 5.44 -9.57
CA TYR A 16 24.47 4.08 -9.89
C TYR A 16 23.20 4.15 -10.77
N PRO A 17 23.34 4.40 -12.08
CA PRO A 17 22.19 4.56 -12.97
C PRO A 17 21.43 3.25 -13.17
N ASN A 18 22.14 2.12 -13.23
CA ASN A 18 21.54 0.80 -13.39
C ASN A 18 21.06 0.24 -12.04
N PHE A 19 19.78 -0.17 -12.00
CA PHE A 19 19.19 -0.76 -10.81
C PHE A 19 19.90 -2.02 -10.34
N VAL A 20 20.28 -2.89 -11.28
CA VAL A 20 20.95 -4.17 -11.00
C VAL A 20 22.33 -3.97 -10.38
N GLU A 21 23.08 -2.95 -10.79
CA GLU A 21 24.38 -2.61 -10.19
C GLU A 21 24.25 -2.27 -8.71
N THR A 22 23.25 -1.46 -8.35
CA THR A 22 22.96 -1.15 -6.94
C THR A 22 22.65 -2.40 -6.16
N TYR A 23 21.83 -3.29 -6.71
CA TYR A 23 21.48 -4.55 -6.08
C TYR A 23 22.70 -5.45 -5.87
N LEU A 24 23.53 -5.63 -6.88
CA LEU A 24 24.75 -6.46 -6.80
C LEU A 24 25.73 -5.93 -5.74
N ALA A 25 25.90 -4.62 -5.64
CA ALA A 25 26.76 -3.99 -4.66
C ALA A 25 26.27 -4.21 -3.20
N ILE A 26 24.97 -4.29 -2.96
CA ILE A 26 24.40 -4.51 -1.61
C ILE A 26 24.14 -5.99 -1.29
N ARG A 27 24.34 -6.90 -2.23
CA ARG A 27 24.10 -8.33 -2.05
C ARG A 27 24.77 -8.95 -0.79
N PRO A 28 26.00 -8.58 -0.41
CA PRO A 28 26.59 -9.07 0.85
C PRO A 28 25.78 -8.69 2.10
N MET A 29 25.14 -7.52 2.10
CA MET A 29 24.29 -7.08 3.20
C MET A 29 22.97 -7.87 3.30
N TYR A 30 22.45 -8.37 2.17
CA TYR A 30 21.31 -9.29 2.18
C TYR A 30 21.67 -10.65 2.79
N TRP A 31 22.88 -11.16 2.55
CA TRP A 31 23.37 -12.35 3.23
C TRP A 31 23.50 -12.14 4.73
N ALA A 32 24.01 -11.00 5.18
CA ALA A 32 24.09 -10.66 6.60
C ALA A 32 22.67 -10.61 7.24
N ARG A 33 21.68 -10.06 6.54
CA ARG A 33 20.27 -10.05 7.00
C ARG A 33 19.69 -11.46 7.07
N LEU A 34 19.98 -12.32 6.10
CA LEU A 34 19.52 -13.72 6.11
C LEU A 34 20.08 -14.45 7.34
N ILE A 35 21.37 -14.35 7.58
CA ILE A 35 22.04 -14.99 8.72
C ILE A 35 21.44 -14.51 10.04
N SER A 36 21.29 -13.19 10.22
CA SER A 36 20.70 -12.64 11.43
C SER A 36 19.22 -13.05 11.61
N GLY A 37 18.45 -13.13 10.52
CA GLY A 37 17.08 -13.63 10.55
C GLY A 37 16.99 -15.10 10.96
N LEU A 38 17.90 -15.95 10.45
CA LEU A 38 17.98 -17.36 10.84
C LEU A 38 18.36 -17.54 12.31
N LEU A 39 19.31 -16.73 12.82
CA LEU A 39 19.66 -16.72 14.24
C LEU A 39 18.48 -16.32 15.12
N TYR A 40 17.73 -15.28 14.71
CA TYR A 40 16.51 -14.86 15.41
C TYR A 40 15.45 -15.97 15.42
N PHE A 41 15.24 -16.62 14.28
CA PHE A 41 14.30 -17.73 14.16
C PHE A 41 14.70 -18.92 15.04
N ALA A 42 15.98 -19.28 15.05
CA ALA A 42 16.50 -20.30 15.96
C ALA A 42 16.25 -19.95 17.44
N GLY A 43 16.43 -18.67 17.81
CA GLY A 43 16.10 -18.17 19.15
C GLY A 43 14.62 -18.35 19.52
N ILE A 44 13.70 -18.09 18.57
CA ILE A 44 12.26 -18.35 18.77
C ILE A 44 11.98 -19.82 18.99
N LEU A 45 12.60 -20.71 18.20
CA LEU A 45 12.41 -22.16 18.35
C LEU A 45 12.95 -22.66 19.70
N LEU A 46 14.11 -22.16 20.15
CA LEU A 46 14.66 -22.49 21.47
C LEU A 46 13.76 -21.96 22.60
N MET A 47 13.20 -20.76 22.46
CA MET A 47 12.22 -20.24 23.42
C MET A 47 10.97 -21.10 23.48
N ALA A 48 10.39 -21.47 22.34
CA ALA A 48 9.24 -22.35 22.27
C ALA A 48 9.54 -23.72 22.90
N TRP A 49 10.69 -24.30 22.60
CA TRP A 49 11.16 -25.53 23.22
C TRP A 49 11.25 -25.42 24.75
N ASN A 50 11.88 -24.36 25.24
CA ASN A 50 12.05 -24.10 26.67
C ASN A 50 10.67 -23.97 27.38
N LEU A 51 9.74 -23.22 26.80
CA LEU A 51 8.37 -23.09 27.33
C LEU A 51 7.65 -24.44 27.38
N ILE A 52 7.73 -25.24 26.31
CA ILE A 52 7.11 -26.57 26.24
C ILE A 52 7.77 -27.53 27.26
N ALA A 53 9.08 -27.52 27.33
CA ALA A 53 9.83 -28.36 28.25
C ALA A 53 9.51 -27.99 29.70
N THR A 54 9.45 -26.71 30.04
CA THR A 54 9.06 -26.21 31.36
C THR A 54 7.63 -26.61 31.70
N ALA A 55 6.69 -26.43 30.78
CA ALA A 55 5.28 -26.83 30.98
C ALA A 55 5.12 -28.35 31.20
N ARG A 56 5.95 -29.16 30.51
CA ARG A 56 5.90 -30.64 30.65
C ARG A 56 6.63 -31.16 31.89
N SER A 57 7.66 -30.45 32.36
CA SER A 57 8.43 -30.83 33.56
C SER A 57 7.81 -30.30 34.85
N GLY A 58 6.94 -29.29 34.77
CA GLY A 58 6.25 -28.71 35.92
C GLY A 58 5.11 -29.58 36.37
N ALA A 59 5.07 -29.90 37.66
CA ALA A 59 3.87 -30.42 38.33
C ALA A 59 3.15 -29.23 38.98
N ALA A 60 1.79 -29.25 38.91
CA ALA A 60 1.00 -28.30 39.67
C ALA A 60 1.28 -28.53 41.14
N VAL A 61 1.86 -27.57 41.82
CA VAL A 61 2.09 -27.62 43.27
C VAL A 61 1.12 -26.66 43.91
N ASP A 62 0.25 -27.21 44.78
CA ASP A 62 -0.56 -26.40 45.66
C ASP A 62 0.37 -25.75 46.67
N GLY A 63 0.75 -24.52 46.48
CA GLY A 63 1.59 -23.75 47.36
C GLY A 63 0.93 -22.42 47.71
N GLU A 64 1.02 -22.04 48.99
CA GLU A 64 0.66 -20.69 49.40
C GLU A 64 1.80 -19.74 49.01
N THR A 65 1.51 -18.74 48.14
CA THR A 65 2.43 -17.68 47.83
C THR A 65 1.92 -16.39 48.45
N GLU A 66 2.79 -15.70 49.22
CA GLU A 66 2.47 -14.34 49.68
C GLU A 66 2.34 -13.43 48.46
N VAL A 67 1.15 -13.10 48.10
CA VAL A 67 0.88 -12.06 47.10
C VAL A 67 0.55 -10.76 47.80
N ALA A 68 1.08 -9.66 47.33
CA ALA A 68 0.67 -8.33 47.78
C ALA A 68 -0.86 -8.25 47.64
N VAL A 69 -1.53 -7.96 48.78
CA VAL A 69 -3.00 -7.74 48.74
C VAL A 69 -3.26 -6.64 47.73
N VAL A 70 -3.84 -7.04 46.63
CA VAL A 70 -4.36 -6.08 45.67
C VAL A 70 -5.55 -5.41 46.34
N THR A 71 -5.26 -4.33 47.08
CA THR A 71 -6.31 -3.43 47.56
C THR A 71 -7.13 -3.08 46.31
N GLU A 72 -8.42 -3.36 46.36
CA GLU A 72 -9.39 -3.05 45.28
C GLU A 72 -9.04 -1.65 44.75
N PRO A 73 -8.73 -1.49 43.45
CA PRO A 73 -8.24 -0.24 42.96
C PRO A 73 -9.29 0.84 43.27
N ARG A 74 -8.88 1.95 43.88
CA ARG A 74 -9.71 3.17 44.10
C ARG A 74 -10.45 3.63 42.84
N SER A 75 -10.24 2.95 41.73
CA SER A 75 -10.91 3.15 40.44
C SER A 75 -12.43 3.10 40.51
N ARG A 76 -13.03 2.34 41.46
CA ARG A 76 -14.48 2.28 41.65
C ARG A 76 -15.08 3.50 42.34
N GLU A 77 -14.28 4.26 43.06
CA GLU A 77 -14.74 5.44 43.81
C GLU A 77 -14.76 6.72 42.98
N VAL A 78 -14.11 6.74 41.82
CA VAL A 78 -14.07 7.93 40.97
C VAL A 78 -15.37 8.05 40.17
N PRO A 79 -16.15 9.11 40.35
CA PRO A 79 -17.39 9.31 39.59
C PRO A 79 -17.11 9.53 38.11
N TRP A 80 -18.03 9.04 37.27
CA TRP A 80 -17.93 9.10 35.82
C TRP A 80 -17.60 10.47 35.22
N PRO A 81 -18.19 11.59 35.68
CA PRO A 81 -17.83 12.89 35.12
C PRO A 81 -16.35 13.24 35.33
N LYS A 82 -15.78 12.89 36.47
CA LYS A 82 -14.35 13.14 36.72
C LYS A 82 -13.44 12.24 35.90
N LEU A 83 -13.90 11.09 35.50
CA LEU A 83 -13.17 10.19 34.60
C LEU A 83 -13.21 10.70 33.16
N LEU A 84 -14.42 11.05 32.65
CA LEU A 84 -14.64 11.51 31.28
C LEU A 84 -14.07 12.91 31.04
N PHE A 85 -14.14 13.80 32.02
CA PHE A 85 -13.57 15.15 31.97
C PHE A 85 -12.25 15.27 32.74
N GLY A 86 -11.56 14.15 32.89
CA GLY A 86 -10.23 14.13 33.50
C GLY A 86 -9.20 14.94 32.69
N GLN A 87 -8.12 15.33 33.34
CA GLN A 87 -7.08 16.16 32.76
C GLN A 87 -6.56 15.69 31.39
N PRO A 88 -6.32 14.37 31.12
CA PRO A 88 -5.87 13.92 29.81
C PRO A 88 -6.92 14.13 28.72
N VAL A 89 -8.20 13.91 29.03
CA VAL A 89 -9.29 14.09 28.07
C VAL A 89 -9.47 15.58 27.74
N MET A 90 -9.46 16.45 28.74
CA MET A 90 -9.56 17.90 28.53
C MET A 90 -8.36 18.43 27.73
N ALA A 91 -7.14 17.98 28.03
CA ALA A 91 -5.97 18.33 27.25
C ALA A 91 -6.08 17.89 25.78
N THR A 92 -6.57 16.67 25.54
CA THR A 92 -6.82 16.18 24.18
C THR A 92 -7.85 17.00 23.45
N ILE A 93 -8.99 17.33 24.08
CA ILE A 93 -10.05 18.16 23.47
C ILE A 93 -9.51 19.54 23.09
N ILE A 94 -8.70 20.16 23.97
CA ILE A 94 -8.10 21.47 23.71
C ILE A 94 -7.13 21.39 22.52
N VAL A 95 -6.24 20.41 22.50
CA VAL A 95 -5.27 20.22 21.40
C VAL A 95 -6.00 19.97 20.09
N MET A 96 -7.01 19.09 20.07
CA MET A 96 -7.80 18.81 18.88
C MET A 96 -8.59 20.02 18.41
N GLY A 97 -9.16 20.80 19.33
CA GLY A 97 -9.83 22.05 19.01
C GLY A 97 -8.90 23.09 18.38
N LEU A 98 -7.67 23.21 18.88
CA LEU A 98 -6.65 24.10 18.33
C LEU A 98 -6.19 23.63 16.94
N LEU A 99 -5.97 22.31 16.76
CA LEU A 99 -5.63 21.75 15.47
C LEU A 99 -6.76 21.92 14.44
N PHE A 100 -8.01 21.76 14.86
CA PHE A 100 -9.17 22.05 14.02
C PHE A 100 -9.25 23.54 13.67
N ALA A 101 -9.10 24.43 14.65
CA ALA A 101 -9.07 25.87 14.40
C ALA A 101 -7.96 26.26 13.41
N MET A 102 -6.81 25.57 13.43
CA MET A 102 -5.72 25.77 12.50
C MET A 102 -6.13 25.56 11.04
N THR A 103 -7.11 24.68 10.77
CA THR A 103 -7.62 24.45 9.41
C THR A 103 -8.55 25.55 8.90
N LEU A 104 -9.03 26.43 9.79
CA LEU A 104 -9.93 27.54 9.47
C LEU A 104 -9.18 28.85 9.17
N PHE A 105 -7.86 28.89 9.41
CA PHE A 105 -7.03 30.06 9.24
C PHE A 105 -5.78 29.74 8.42
N ASP A 106 -5.38 30.70 7.59
CA ASP A 106 -4.16 30.60 6.78
C ASP A 106 -3.02 31.47 7.35
N GLY A 107 -1.79 31.17 6.90
CA GLY A 107 -0.62 31.99 7.18
C GLY A 107 -0.16 31.98 8.63
N MET A 108 0.15 33.19 9.15
CA MET A 108 0.75 33.33 10.48
C MET A 108 -0.17 32.86 11.61
N MET A 109 -1.48 33.01 11.49
CA MET A 109 -2.43 32.59 12.52
C MET A 109 -2.43 31.05 12.67
N SER A 110 -2.44 30.32 11.57
CA SER A 110 -2.32 28.85 11.59
C SER A 110 -1.05 28.39 12.31
N THR A 111 0.10 29.03 12.02
CA THR A 111 1.37 28.74 12.68
C THR A 111 1.34 29.00 14.19
N VAL A 112 0.72 30.12 14.62
CA VAL A 112 0.57 30.46 16.04
C VAL A 112 -0.29 29.42 16.76
N LEU A 113 -1.41 29.01 16.17
CA LEU A 113 -2.29 27.97 16.73
C LEU A 113 -1.57 26.62 16.85
N ALA A 114 -0.74 26.25 15.86
CA ALA A 114 0.09 25.04 15.92
C ALA A 114 1.08 25.07 17.08
N ILE A 115 1.76 26.20 17.28
CA ILE A 115 2.70 26.38 18.39
C ILE A 115 1.97 26.29 19.74
N ILE A 116 0.81 26.92 19.88
CA ILE A 116 0.00 26.86 21.11
C ILE A 116 -0.45 25.42 21.38
N ALA A 117 -0.92 24.69 20.36
CA ALA A 117 -1.31 23.29 20.49
C ALA A 117 -0.14 22.41 20.94
N MET A 118 1.05 22.62 20.36
CA MET A 118 2.27 21.90 20.76
C MET A 118 2.68 22.23 22.19
N MET A 119 2.69 23.50 22.59
CA MET A 119 3.02 23.90 23.96
C MET A 119 2.05 23.31 24.97
N TRP A 120 0.76 23.31 24.67
CA TRP A 120 -0.25 22.70 25.53
C TRP A 120 -0.08 21.18 25.64
N GLY A 121 0.21 20.50 24.56
CA GLY A 121 0.53 19.07 24.57
C GLY A 121 1.75 18.74 25.44
N VAL A 122 2.84 19.49 25.28
CA VAL A 122 4.05 19.34 26.12
C VAL A 122 3.75 19.61 27.59
N ALA A 123 3.00 20.65 27.91
CA ALA A 123 2.59 20.96 29.28
C ALA A 123 1.74 19.83 29.89
N ALA A 124 0.79 19.28 29.14
CA ALA A 124 -0.04 18.16 29.58
C ALA A 124 0.81 16.89 29.88
N ILE A 125 1.79 16.58 29.01
CA ILE A 125 2.73 15.47 29.22
C ILE A 125 3.59 15.72 30.47
N ALA A 126 4.15 16.93 30.64
CA ALA A 126 4.96 17.28 31.79
C ALA A 126 4.19 17.14 33.11
N ILE A 127 2.93 17.56 33.15
CA ILE A 127 2.03 17.39 34.29
C ILE A 127 1.80 15.90 34.57
N ALA A 128 1.52 15.10 33.52
CA ALA A 128 1.31 13.65 33.66
C ALA A 128 2.55 12.92 34.20
N ILE A 129 3.75 13.34 33.78
CA ILE A 129 5.02 12.80 34.30
C ILE A 129 5.22 13.20 35.77
N ARG A 130 4.97 14.46 36.10
CA ARG A 130 5.06 14.95 37.50
C ARG A 130 4.12 14.20 38.43
N ASP A 131 2.88 13.94 37.98
CA ASP A 131 1.89 13.29 38.82
C ASP A 131 2.17 11.78 39.01
N ARG A 132 3.05 11.15 38.23
CA ARG A 132 3.53 9.78 38.45
C ARG A 132 4.31 9.58 39.75
N GLY A 133 4.90 10.65 40.28
CA GLY A 133 5.64 10.63 41.54
C GLY A 133 4.80 10.90 42.78
N THR A 134 3.48 11.03 42.65
CA THR A 134 2.54 11.30 43.73
C THR A 134 1.69 10.04 44.05
N ASP A 135 1.14 9.97 45.26
CA ASP A 135 0.24 8.88 45.69
C ASP A 135 -1.13 8.83 44.93
N LYS A 136 -1.26 9.66 43.89
CA LYS A 136 -2.45 9.71 43.06
C LYS A 136 -2.45 8.55 42.06
N VAL A 137 -3.53 7.80 42.01
CA VAL A 137 -3.73 6.77 41.00
C VAL A 137 -3.79 7.43 39.62
N PRO A 138 -2.92 7.07 38.65
CA PRO A 138 -2.92 7.65 37.32
C PRO A 138 -4.27 7.44 36.61
N TRP A 139 -4.73 8.42 35.85
CA TRP A 139 -6.00 8.38 35.13
C TRP A 139 -6.14 7.12 34.24
N HIS A 140 -5.07 6.74 33.53
CA HIS A 140 -5.08 5.56 32.66
C HIS A 140 -5.29 4.26 33.46
N SER A 141 -4.68 4.12 34.66
CA SER A 141 -4.89 2.93 35.50
C SER A 141 -6.32 2.85 36.03
N ILE A 142 -6.97 3.98 36.28
CA ILE A 142 -8.39 4.03 36.66
C ILE A 142 -9.26 3.57 35.49
N LEU A 143 -8.91 4.01 34.28
CA LEU A 143 -9.65 3.65 33.06
C LEU A 143 -9.46 2.17 32.69
N GLU A 144 -8.22 1.67 32.72
CA GLU A 144 -7.89 0.26 32.50
C GLU A 144 -8.57 -0.68 33.50
N GLY A 145 -8.69 -0.27 34.76
CA GLY A 145 -9.43 -1.00 35.78
C GLY A 145 -10.95 -1.12 35.49
N ARG A 146 -11.46 -0.37 34.51
CA ARG A 146 -12.86 -0.41 34.03
C ARG A 146 -12.95 -0.97 32.62
N ALA A 147 -12.69 -2.25 32.47
CA ALA A 147 -12.53 -2.91 31.16
C ALA A 147 -13.62 -2.56 30.14
N GLY A 148 -14.91 -2.54 30.55
CA GLY A 148 -16.01 -2.19 29.64
C GLY A 148 -15.90 -0.77 29.09
N VAL A 149 -15.59 0.19 29.96
CA VAL A 149 -15.43 1.61 29.56
C VAL A 149 -14.22 1.80 28.67
N PHE A 150 -13.11 1.21 29.08
CA PHE A 150 -11.87 1.24 28.29
C PHE A 150 -12.12 0.73 26.86
N THR A 151 -12.78 -0.43 26.74
CA THR A 151 -13.13 -1.00 25.43
C THR A 151 -14.01 -0.06 24.60
N VAL A 152 -15.07 0.51 25.21
CA VAL A 152 -15.96 1.44 24.52
C VAL A 152 -15.21 2.70 24.05
N LEU A 153 -14.40 3.32 24.91
CA LEU A 153 -13.65 4.53 24.53
C LEU A 153 -12.59 4.25 23.47
N VAL A 154 -11.90 3.11 23.54
CA VAL A 154 -10.94 2.70 22.51
C VAL A 154 -11.66 2.45 21.17
N THR A 155 -12.81 1.76 21.20
CA THR A 155 -13.62 1.52 20.01
C THR A 155 -14.10 2.84 19.38
N ILE A 156 -14.58 3.78 20.21
CA ILE A 156 -14.97 5.12 19.73
C ILE A 156 -13.75 5.84 19.11
N GLY A 157 -12.59 5.79 19.76
CA GLY A 157 -11.36 6.41 19.23
C GLY A 157 -10.96 5.84 17.87
N ILE A 158 -11.02 4.52 17.69
CA ILE A 158 -10.74 3.84 16.44
C ILE A 158 -11.77 4.24 15.36
N LEU A 159 -13.06 4.25 15.71
CA LEU A 159 -14.12 4.65 14.77
C LEU A 159 -13.99 6.11 14.34
N VAL A 160 -13.71 7.03 15.28
CA VAL A 160 -13.49 8.45 14.96
C VAL A 160 -12.29 8.62 14.04
N GLY A 161 -11.17 7.95 14.32
CA GLY A 161 -9.98 7.96 13.46
C GLY A 161 -10.28 7.39 12.08
N GLY A 162 -10.97 6.26 12.00
CA GLY A 162 -11.37 5.64 10.73
C GLY A 162 -12.31 6.54 9.92
N VAL A 163 -13.31 7.16 10.56
CA VAL A 163 -14.21 8.10 9.88
C VAL A 163 -13.46 9.34 9.39
N ALA A 164 -12.55 9.89 10.19
CA ALA A 164 -11.74 11.06 9.80
C ALA A 164 -10.83 10.78 8.60
N GLU A 165 -10.40 9.55 8.40
CA GLU A 165 -9.58 9.12 7.26
C GLU A 165 -10.46 8.77 6.04
N ILE A 166 -11.50 7.96 6.24
CA ILE A 166 -12.31 7.40 5.14
C ILE A 166 -13.23 8.45 4.52
N VAL A 167 -13.86 9.31 5.33
CA VAL A 167 -14.86 10.27 4.82
C VAL A 167 -14.28 11.25 3.81
N PRO A 168 -13.13 11.93 4.06
CA PRO A 168 -12.52 12.80 3.06
C PRO A 168 -12.15 12.04 1.78
N MET A 169 -11.64 10.81 1.90
CA MET A 169 -11.29 9.98 0.75
C MET A 169 -12.53 9.70 -0.13
N VAL A 170 -13.66 9.34 0.48
CA VAL A 170 -14.90 9.03 -0.26
C VAL A 170 -15.51 10.28 -0.89
N ILE A 171 -15.44 11.43 -0.21
CA ILE A 171 -16.04 12.69 -0.72
C ILE A 171 -15.15 13.31 -1.80
N SER A 172 -13.83 13.33 -1.65
CA SER A 172 -12.91 14.02 -2.56
C SER A 172 -12.60 13.23 -3.84
N VAL A 173 -12.64 11.90 -3.79
CA VAL A 173 -12.31 11.04 -4.93
C VAL A 173 -13.23 11.28 -6.14
N PRO A 174 -14.58 11.38 -6.02
CA PRO A 174 -15.44 11.65 -7.16
C PRO A 174 -15.13 12.99 -7.85
N GLU A 175 -14.84 14.04 -7.09
CA GLU A 175 -14.49 15.36 -7.64
C GLU A 175 -13.13 15.33 -8.34
N ALA A 176 -12.13 14.70 -7.75
CA ALA A 176 -10.83 14.51 -8.37
C ALA A 176 -10.93 13.65 -9.64
N MET A 177 -11.77 12.61 -9.64
CA MET A 177 -12.02 11.78 -10.83
C MET A 177 -12.68 12.58 -11.96
N ALA A 178 -13.58 13.50 -11.65
CA ALA A 178 -14.24 14.33 -12.65
C ALA A 178 -13.28 15.31 -13.35
N THR A 179 -12.19 15.67 -12.70
CA THR A 179 -11.18 16.61 -13.24
C THR A 179 -9.97 15.92 -13.87
N THR A 180 -9.84 14.60 -13.73
CA THR A 180 -8.71 13.85 -14.30
C THR A 180 -8.75 13.83 -15.82
N LYS A 181 -7.57 13.87 -16.43
CA LYS A 181 -7.36 13.64 -17.86
C LYS A 181 -7.18 12.15 -18.18
N ASN A 182 -7.01 11.33 -17.15
CA ASN A 182 -6.82 9.89 -17.31
C ASN A 182 -8.16 9.20 -17.62
N VAL A 183 -8.08 8.03 -18.25
CA VAL A 183 -9.23 7.17 -18.53
C VAL A 183 -9.15 5.90 -17.68
N PRO A 184 -10.29 5.29 -17.33
CA PRO A 184 -10.29 4.03 -16.60
C PRO A 184 -9.55 2.92 -17.32
N TYR A 185 -9.11 1.91 -16.58
CA TYR A 185 -8.52 0.71 -17.16
C TYR A 185 -9.48 0.02 -18.11
N THR A 186 -8.98 -0.42 -19.26
CA THR A 186 -9.74 -1.33 -20.14
C THR A 186 -9.99 -2.66 -19.41
N PRO A 187 -10.95 -3.49 -19.88
CA PRO A 187 -11.23 -4.77 -19.25
C PRO A 187 -10.00 -5.67 -19.06
N LEU A 188 -9.13 -5.78 -20.06
CA LEU A 188 -7.91 -6.59 -19.97
C LEU A 188 -6.86 -5.98 -19.03
N GLU A 189 -6.69 -4.65 -19.06
CA GLU A 189 -5.78 -3.93 -18.13
C GLU A 189 -6.23 -4.10 -16.69
N LEU A 190 -7.54 -4.09 -16.42
CA LEU A 190 -8.12 -4.33 -15.11
C LEU A 190 -7.82 -5.74 -14.61
N GLU A 191 -7.98 -6.74 -15.46
CA GLU A 191 -7.60 -8.11 -15.11
C GLU A 191 -6.09 -8.25 -14.87
N GLY A 192 -5.27 -7.58 -15.67
CA GLY A 192 -3.82 -7.53 -15.48
C GLY A 192 -3.43 -6.86 -14.16
N ARG A 193 -4.16 -5.83 -13.73
CA ARG A 193 -3.99 -5.22 -12.42
C ARG A 193 -4.28 -6.21 -11.29
N ASP A 194 -5.34 -6.98 -11.43
CA ASP A 194 -5.67 -8.00 -10.44
C ASP A 194 -4.60 -9.11 -10.37
N VAL A 195 -4.02 -9.50 -11.52
CA VAL A 195 -2.86 -10.39 -11.56
C VAL A 195 -1.67 -9.77 -10.85
N TYR A 196 -1.34 -8.50 -11.10
CA TYR A 196 -0.26 -7.77 -10.43
C TYR A 196 -0.42 -7.79 -8.90
N ILE A 197 -1.64 -7.62 -8.42
CA ILE A 197 -1.96 -7.65 -6.98
C ILE A 197 -1.86 -9.07 -6.43
N SER A 198 -2.45 -10.06 -7.10
CA SER A 198 -2.50 -11.44 -6.63
C SER A 198 -1.12 -12.10 -6.58
N GLU A 199 -0.24 -11.76 -7.52
CA GLU A 199 1.15 -12.25 -7.54
C GLU A 199 2.07 -11.45 -6.59
N GLY A 200 1.56 -10.39 -5.96
CA GLY A 200 2.29 -9.61 -4.96
C GLY A 200 3.42 -8.74 -5.54
N CYS A 201 3.36 -8.36 -6.80
CA CYS A 201 4.37 -7.54 -7.47
C CYS A 201 4.65 -6.24 -6.72
N TYR A 202 3.62 -5.64 -6.12
CA TYR A 202 3.71 -4.42 -5.30
C TYR A 202 4.57 -4.57 -4.04
N THR A 203 4.89 -5.79 -3.62
CA THR A 203 5.77 -6.02 -2.46
C THR A 203 7.24 -5.72 -2.78
N CYS A 204 7.62 -5.79 -4.07
CA CYS A 204 8.97 -5.54 -4.56
C CYS A 204 9.06 -4.28 -5.43
N HIS A 205 7.99 -3.91 -6.13
CA HIS A 205 7.90 -2.77 -7.01
C HIS A 205 6.99 -1.68 -6.45
N SER A 206 7.37 -0.42 -6.59
CA SER A 206 6.51 0.73 -6.34
C SER A 206 5.94 1.26 -7.65
N GLN A 207 4.87 2.05 -7.56
CA GLN A 207 4.27 2.77 -8.69
C GLN A 207 4.01 4.23 -8.29
N MET A 208 5.04 4.90 -7.76
CA MET A 208 4.96 6.31 -7.38
C MET A 208 6.35 6.93 -7.40
N ILE A 209 6.55 7.86 -8.33
CA ILE A 209 7.77 8.64 -8.46
C ILE A 209 7.60 9.93 -7.68
N ARG A 210 8.41 10.12 -6.62
CA ARG A 210 8.37 11.30 -5.75
C ARG A 210 9.14 12.46 -6.39
N PRO A 211 8.89 13.73 -5.97
CA PRO A 211 9.53 14.91 -6.53
C PRO A 211 10.98 15.09 -6.04
N PHE A 212 11.78 14.05 -6.15
CA PHE A 212 13.22 14.09 -5.86
C PHE A 212 14.03 13.91 -7.12
N THR A 213 15.05 14.74 -7.33
CA THR A 213 15.90 14.74 -8.52
C THR A 213 16.46 13.34 -8.84
N TRP A 214 16.85 12.58 -7.84
CA TRP A 214 17.39 11.23 -8.03
C TRP A 214 16.31 10.20 -8.42
N GLU A 215 15.03 10.44 -8.10
CA GLU A 215 13.92 9.58 -8.55
C GLU A 215 13.54 9.91 -9.98
N THR A 216 13.35 11.18 -10.26
CA THR A 216 12.98 11.64 -11.62
C THR A 216 14.07 11.34 -12.65
N ALA A 217 15.34 11.49 -12.29
CA ALA A 217 16.46 11.10 -13.15
C ALA A 217 16.51 9.58 -13.44
N ARG A 218 15.98 8.74 -12.54
CA ARG A 218 15.99 7.28 -12.70
C ARG A 218 14.76 6.74 -13.41
N TYR A 219 13.58 7.23 -13.03
CA TYR A 219 12.31 6.63 -13.41
C TYR A 219 11.47 7.48 -14.35
N GLY A 220 11.74 8.78 -14.45
CA GLY A 220 11.00 9.71 -15.28
C GLY A 220 10.18 10.71 -14.47
N GLU A 221 9.13 11.26 -15.04
CA GLU A 221 8.32 12.33 -14.47
C GLU A 221 7.67 11.95 -13.13
N VAL A 222 7.51 12.94 -12.25
CA VAL A 222 6.85 12.81 -10.95
C VAL A 222 5.44 12.26 -11.14
N SER A 223 5.06 11.34 -10.27
CA SER A 223 3.69 10.82 -10.26
C SER A 223 2.72 11.90 -9.80
N THR A 224 1.59 11.97 -10.49
CA THR A 224 0.46 12.86 -10.17
C THR A 224 -0.72 12.04 -9.66
N MET A 225 -1.77 12.72 -9.19
CA MET A 225 -3.00 12.06 -8.79
C MET A 225 -3.60 11.26 -9.96
N ASP A 226 -3.50 11.77 -11.17
CA ASP A 226 -4.03 11.12 -12.38
C ASP A 226 -3.47 9.72 -12.61
N ASP A 227 -2.23 9.46 -12.22
CA ASP A 227 -1.59 8.16 -12.43
C ASP A 227 -2.29 7.01 -11.67
N SER A 228 -2.95 7.30 -10.56
CA SER A 228 -3.52 6.30 -9.65
C SER A 228 -4.99 6.53 -9.29
N ILE A 229 -5.63 7.55 -9.86
CA ILE A 229 -6.99 7.97 -9.46
C ILE A 229 -8.03 6.85 -9.56
N PHE A 230 -7.86 5.90 -10.48
CA PHE A 230 -8.76 4.76 -10.68
C PHE A 230 -8.30 3.48 -9.97
N ASP A 231 -7.22 3.56 -9.18
CA ASP A 231 -6.71 2.43 -8.41
C ASP A 231 -7.44 2.28 -7.06
N HIS A 232 -8.15 1.20 -6.90
CA HIS A 232 -8.80 0.81 -5.66
C HIS A 232 -8.38 -0.62 -5.28
N PRO A 233 -7.41 -0.77 -4.35
CA PRO A 233 -6.57 0.24 -3.66
C PRO A 233 -5.41 0.76 -4.52
N PHE A 234 -4.82 1.88 -4.10
CA PHE A 234 -3.61 2.44 -4.69
C PHE A 234 -2.44 1.46 -4.65
N GLN A 235 -1.68 1.40 -5.75
CA GLN A 235 -0.54 0.49 -5.91
C GLN A 235 0.81 1.17 -5.69
N TRP A 236 0.87 2.23 -4.91
CA TRP A 236 2.08 3.03 -4.72
C TRP A 236 3.27 2.23 -4.25
N GLY A 237 3.07 1.26 -3.33
CA GLY A 237 4.12 0.46 -2.76
C GLY A 237 5.06 1.25 -1.84
N SER A 238 5.65 0.56 -0.86
CA SER A 238 6.60 1.17 0.09
C SER A 238 8.04 0.66 -0.08
N ARG A 239 8.25 -0.29 -0.97
CA ARG A 239 9.54 -0.95 -1.18
C ARG A 239 9.96 -0.90 -2.65
N ARG A 240 11.25 -0.83 -2.87
CA ARG A 240 11.89 -0.93 -4.19
C ARG A 240 13.00 -1.95 -4.13
N ILE A 241 12.63 -3.22 -4.01
CA ILE A 241 13.53 -4.36 -4.23
C ILE A 241 13.75 -4.50 -5.73
N GLY A 242 12.74 -4.22 -6.53
CA GLY A 242 12.77 -3.93 -7.95
C GLY A 242 12.60 -2.44 -8.25
N PRO A 243 12.73 -2.00 -9.52
CA PRO A 243 12.51 -0.61 -9.92
C PRO A 243 11.06 -0.16 -9.77
N ASP A 244 10.84 1.17 -9.73
CA ASP A 244 9.52 1.76 -9.81
C ASP A 244 8.92 1.52 -11.21
N LEU A 245 7.62 1.18 -11.28
CA LEU A 245 6.93 0.84 -12.51
C LEU A 245 5.97 1.92 -13.01
N ALA A 246 5.85 3.06 -12.32
CA ALA A 246 4.88 4.11 -12.69
C ALA A 246 5.04 4.63 -14.12
N ARG A 247 6.21 4.47 -14.74
CA ARG A 247 6.51 4.90 -16.12
C ARG A 247 7.06 3.74 -16.97
N VAL A 248 6.59 2.52 -16.73
CA VAL A 248 7.09 1.36 -17.47
C VAL A 248 6.40 1.17 -18.82
N GLY A 249 5.17 1.65 -18.97
CA GLY A 249 4.38 1.49 -20.16
C GLY A 249 5.05 2.12 -21.39
N GLY A 250 5.19 1.34 -22.45
CA GLY A 250 5.87 1.72 -23.68
C GLY A 250 7.39 1.84 -23.59
N LYS A 251 7.98 1.64 -22.40
CA LYS A 251 9.44 1.63 -22.24
C LYS A 251 10.05 0.35 -22.81
N TYR A 252 9.35 -0.75 -22.73
CA TYR A 252 9.76 -2.05 -23.23
C TYR A 252 8.64 -2.66 -24.08
N ALA A 253 9.04 -3.43 -25.12
CA ALA A 253 8.08 -4.15 -25.94
C ALA A 253 7.41 -5.31 -25.18
N ASP A 254 6.27 -5.81 -25.68
CA ASP A 254 5.55 -6.93 -25.08
C ASP A 254 6.42 -8.18 -25.01
N THR A 255 7.27 -8.41 -26.02
CA THR A 255 8.24 -9.49 -26.07
C THR A 255 9.26 -9.42 -24.96
N TRP A 256 9.67 -8.22 -24.56
CA TRP A 256 10.54 -8.02 -23.41
C TRP A 256 9.84 -8.41 -22.11
N HIS A 257 8.60 -7.96 -21.91
CA HIS A 257 7.81 -8.32 -20.73
C HIS A 257 7.56 -9.82 -20.65
N TYR A 258 7.22 -10.45 -21.78
CA TYR A 258 7.05 -11.89 -21.87
C TYR A 258 8.27 -12.65 -21.36
N LYS A 259 9.45 -12.41 -21.93
CA LYS A 259 10.70 -13.04 -21.54
C LYS A 259 11.09 -12.72 -20.10
N HIS A 260 10.90 -11.46 -19.68
CA HIS A 260 11.23 -11.04 -18.32
C HIS A 260 10.40 -11.74 -17.25
N MET A 261 9.15 -12.06 -17.54
CA MET A 261 8.32 -12.82 -16.59
C MET A 261 8.67 -14.31 -16.58
N LEU A 262 9.06 -14.89 -17.71
CA LEU A 262 9.48 -16.29 -17.75
C LEU A 262 10.82 -16.51 -17.03
N ASP A 263 11.83 -15.73 -17.34
CA ASP A 263 13.10 -15.67 -16.60
C ASP A 263 13.70 -14.26 -16.63
N PRO A 264 13.61 -13.51 -15.53
CA PRO A 264 14.17 -12.16 -15.47
C PRO A 264 15.68 -12.09 -15.74
N ARG A 265 16.41 -13.17 -15.50
CA ARG A 265 17.87 -13.21 -15.64
C ARG A 265 18.32 -13.33 -17.09
N GLU A 266 17.46 -13.82 -17.97
CA GLU A 266 17.74 -13.88 -19.42
C GLU A 266 17.97 -12.48 -20.00
N ILE A 267 17.14 -11.52 -19.57
CA ILE A 267 17.20 -10.12 -20.08
C ILE A 267 18.01 -9.22 -19.16
N SER A 268 17.95 -9.45 -17.85
CA SER A 268 18.60 -8.63 -16.83
C SER A 268 19.55 -9.51 -16.00
N PRO A 269 20.75 -9.85 -16.50
CA PRO A 269 21.71 -10.66 -15.77
C PRO A 269 21.98 -10.11 -14.37
N GLY A 270 21.92 -10.97 -13.37
CA GLY A 270 22.07 -10.58 -11.96
C GLY A 270 20.78 -10.17 -11.26
N SER A 271 19.64 -10.18 -11.93
CA SER A 271 18.34 -9.91 -11.32
C SER A 271 18.05 -10.88 -10.17
N ASN A 272 17.47 -10.35 -9.10
CA ASN A 272 16.95 -11.12 -7.98
C ASN A 272 15.43 -11.40 -8.07
N MET A 273 14.79 -10.90 -9.12
CA MET A 273 13.38 -11.18 -9.37
C MET A 273 13.19 -12.67 -9.63
N PRO A 274 12.24 -13.35 -8.97
CA PRO A 274 11.92 -14.74 -9.27
C PRO A 274 11.27 -14.87 -10.64
N PRO A 275 11.38 -16.04 -11.31
CA PRO A 275 10.63 -16.32 -12.54
C PRO A 275 9.15 -16.63 -12.23
N TYR A 276 8.27 -16.27 -13.16
CA TYR A 276 6.83 -16.49 -13.09
C TYR A 276 6.30 -17.26 -14.34
N PRO A 277 6.86 -18.43 -14.69
CA PRO A 277 6.48 -19.13 -15.91
C PRO A 277 5.01 -19.58 -15.91
N HIS A 278 4.43 -19.84 -14.72
CA HIS A 278 3.01 -20.22 -14.58
C HIS A 278 2.05 -19.17 -15.13
N LEU A 279 2.43 -17.90 -15.19
CA LEU A 279 1.58 -16.85 -15.73
C LEU A 279 1.28 -17.04 -17.22
N ALA A 280 2.12 -17.74 -17.95
CA ALA A 280 1.93 -17.98 -19.38
C ALA A 280 0.82 -19.01 -19.68
N THR A 281 0.54 -19.92 -18.74
CA THR A 281 -0.46 -20.99 -18.91
C THR A 281 -1.69 -20.82 -18.03
N TRP A 282 -1.55 -20.21 -16.87
CA TRP A 282 -2.70 -19.91 -16.00
C TRP A 282 -3.59 -18.85 -16.62
N THR A 283 -4.86 -19.15 -16.69
CA THR A 283 -5.86 -18.32 -17.38
C THR A 283 -6.57 -17.32 -16.48
N VAL A 284 -7.12 -16.28 -17.09
CA VAL A 284 -8.02 -15.31 -16.48
C VAL A 284 -9.44 -15.61 -16.98
N ASP A 285 -10.41 -15.57 -16.06
CA ASP A 285 -11.83 -15.68 -16.40
C ASP A 285 -12.41 -14.27 -16.69
N PHE A 286 -12.57 -13.97 -17.96
CA PHE A 286 -13.12 -12.68 -18.39
C PHE A 286 -14.64 -12.53 -18.14
N ALA A 287 -15.37 -13.62 -17.87
CA ALA A 287 -16.80 -13.53 -17.55
C ALA A 287 -17.05 -12.75 -16.24
N GLY A 288 -16.07 -12.79 -15.32
CA GLY A 288 -16.11 -12.03 -14.06
C GLY A 288 -15.85 -10.52 -14.18
N THR A 289 -15.24 -10.06 -15.28
CA THR A 289 -14.76 -8.68 -15.45
C THR A 289 -15.87 -7.64 -15.34
N ALA A 290 -17.06 -7.92 -15.89
CA ALA A 290 -18.23 -7.05 -15.80
C ALA A 290 -18.64 -6.75 -14.34
N ALA A 291 -18.51 -7.73 -13.44
CA ALA A 291 -18.83 -7.55 -12.02
C ALA A 291 -17.82 -6.62 -11.33
N LYS A 292 -16.54 -6.76 -11.64
CA LYS A 292 -15.45 -5.90 -11.14
C LYS A 292 -15.64 -4.45 -11.59
N MET A 293 -15.93 -4.23 -12.87
CA MET A 293 -16.21 -2.90 -13.43
C MET A 293 -17.43 -2.25 -12.78
N ARG A 294 -18.51 -3.01 -12.50
CA ARG A 294 -19.67 -2.50 -11.74
C ARG A 294 -19.30 -2.08 -10.32
N ALA A 295 -18.47 -2.86 -9.64
CA ALA A 295 -17.99 -2.52 -8.29
C ALA A 295 -17.17 -1.23 -8.31
N LEU A 296 -16.24 -1.09 -9.26
CA LEU A 296 -15.44 0.13 -9.44
C LEU A 296 -16.30 1.34 -9.82
N ARG A 297 -17.34 1.16 -10.64
CA ARG A 297 -18.30 2.23 -10.92
C ARG A 297 -19.02 2.70 -9.65
N THR A 298 -19.34 1.79 -8.75
CA THR A 298 -19.91 2.17 -7.43
C THR A 298 -18.92 2.95 -6.59
N ALA A 299 -17.61 2.72 -6.75
CA ALA A 299 -16.55 3.49 -6.12
C ALA A 299 -16.23 4.82 -6.84
N GLY A 300 -16.95 5.17 -7.91
CA GLY A 300 -16.81 6.44 -8.62
C GLY A 300 -16.07 6.36 -9.95
N VAL A 301 -15.48 5.22 -10.33
CA VAL A 301 -14.80 5.07 -11.62
C VAL A 301 -15.81 5.19 -12.77
N PRO A 302 -15.59 6.06 -13.78
CA PRO A 302 -16.59 6.44 -14.76
C PRO A 302 -16.74 5.40 -15.91
N TYR A 303 -17.02 4.15 -15.56
CA TYR A 303 -17.40 3.14 -16.56
C TYR A 303 -18.84 3.34 -17.01
N ASP A 304 -19.08 3.37 -18.31
CA ASP A 304 -20.41 3.37 -18.84
C ASP A 304 -21.04 1.96 -18.91
N ALA A 305 -22.34 1.90 -19.25
CA ALA A 305 -23.07 0.63 -19.29
C ALA A 305 -22.63 -0.27 -20.45
N GLU A 306 -22.24 0.32 -21.59
CA GLU A 306 -21.80 -0.38 -22.79
C GLU A 306 -20.43 -1.02 -22.55
N GLN A 307 -19.47 -0.27 -21.97
CA GLN A 307 -18.16 -0.78 -21.59
C GLN A 307 -18.27 -2.01 -20.66
N ILE A 308 -19.18 -1.95 -19.68
CA ILE A 308 -19.42 -3.05 -18.76
C ILE A 308 -20.02 -4.26 -19.47
N GLN A 309 -20.98 -4.03 -20.36
CA GLN A 309 -21.65 -5.10 -21.12
C GLN A 309 -20.69 -5.80 -22.09
N MET A 310 -19.81 -5.03 -22.72
CA MET A 310 -18.85 -5.52 -23.73
C MET A 310 -17.53 -5.98 -23.12
N SER A 311 -17.40 -5.98 -21.80
CA SER A 311 -16.11 -6.17 -21.11
C SER A 311 -15.42 -7.49 -21.45
N GLU A 312 -16.16 -8.60 -21.47
CA GLU A 312 -15.63 -9.91 -21.81
C GLU A 312 -15.11 -9.96 -23.26
N GLN A 313 -15.91 -9.48 -24.22
CA GLN A 313 -15.53 -9.45 -25.62
C GLN A 313 -14.33 -8.52 -25.86
N SER A 314 -14.32 -7.37 -25.22
CA SER A 314 -13.21 -6.41 -25.29
C SER A 314 -11.91 -7.00 -24.70
N ALA A 315 -11.99 -7.66 -23.54
CA ALA A 315 -10.84 -8.33 -22.93
C ALA A 315 -10.28 -9.43 -23.86
N GLN A 316 -11.14 -10.27 -24.40
CA GLN A 316 -10.76 -11.35 -25.31
C GLN A 316 -10.10 -10.81 -26.59
N ALA A 317 -10.65 -9.77 -27.20
CA ALA A 317 -10.09 -9.16 -28.40
C ALA A 317 -8.70 -8.55 -28.14
N ALA A 318 -8.54 -7.83 -27.02
CA ALA A 318 -7.26 -7.25 -26.63
C ALA A 318 -6.22 -8.34 -26.30
N ALA A 319 -6.63 -9.40 -25.60
CA ALA A 319 -5.74 -10.53 -25.30
C ALA A 319 -5.27 -11.23 -26.57
N THR A 320 -6.16 -11.46 -27.52
CA THR A 320 -5.82 -12.05 -28.84
C THR A 320 -4.85 -11.18 -29.61
N ALA A 321 -4.98 -9.86 -29.55
CA ALA A 321 -4.08 -8.93 -30.22
C ALA A 321 -2.64 -9.01 -29.65
N ILE A 322 -2.49 -8.97 -28.32
CA ILE A 322 -1.18 -9.09 -27.66
C ILE A 322 -0.56 -10.46 -27.93
N ALA A 323 -1.33 -11.54 -27.78
CA ALA A 323 -0.85 -12.90 -28.02
C ALA A 323 -0.39 -13.10 -29.48
N SER A 324 -1.14 -12.58 -30.47
CA SER A 324 -0.77 -12.61 -31.88
C SER A 324 0.48 -11.81 -32.18
N GLY A 325 0.66 -10.65 -31.49
CA GLY A 325 1.90 -9.87 -31.56
C GLY A 325 3.09 -10.66 -31.08
N LEU A 326 2.99 -11.33 -29.93
CA LEU A 326 4.04 -12.19 -29.35
C LEU A 326 4.37 -13.39 -30.27
N ALA A 327 3.35 -14.01 -30.88
CA ALA A 327 3.56 -15.07 -31.86
C ALA A 327 4.36 -14.59 -33.07
N THR A 328 4.05 -13.39 -33.57
CA THR A 328 4.69 -12.84 -34.77
C THR A 328 6.11 -12.34 -34.48
N GLU A 329 6.29 -11.59 -33.37
CA GLU A 329 7.56 -10.91 -33.08
C GLU A 329 8.58 -11.82 -32.36
N ALA A 330 8.13 -12.72 -31.50
CA ALA A 330 9.00 -13.60 -30.70
C ALA A 330 8.90 -15.07 -31.08
N GLY A 331 8.04 -15.43 -32.04
CA GLY A 331 7.85 -16.83 -32.45
C GLY A 331 7.21 -17.69 -31.36
N VAL A 332 6.52 -17.09 -30.39
CA VAL A 332 5.88 -17.80 -29.27
C VAL A 332 4.72 -18.66 -29.79
N LYS A 333 4.66 -19.91 -29.36
CA LYS A 333 3.59 -20.83 -29.72
C LYS A 333 2.34 -20.55 -28.86
N VAL A 334 1.42 -19.80 -29.44
CA VAL A 334 0.17 -19.39 -28.80
C VAL A 334 -0.92 -20.42 -28.99
N CYS A 335 -1.73 -20.67 -27.95
CA CYS A 335 -2.79 -21.66 -27.91
C CYS A 335 -4.05 -21.08 -27.27
N GLU A 336 -5.22 -21.64 -27.59
CA GLU A 336 -6.49 -21.30 -26.94
C GLU A 336 -6.63 -21.91 -25.54
N ALA A 337 -5.97 -23.06 -25.31
CA ALA A 337 -5.96 -23.75 -24.03
C ALA A 337 -4.61 -24.40 -23.77
N GLU A 338 -4.32 -24.68 -22.50
CA GLU A 338 -3.10 -25.38 -22.09
C GLU A 338 -3.06 -26.78 -22.71
N GLY A 339 -1.92 -27.14 -23.30
CA GLY A 339 -1.72 -28.41 -23.97
C GLY A 339 -0.27 -28.65 -24.36
N ASP A 340 0.02 -29.83 -24.92
CA ASP A 340 1.37 -30.21 -25.32
C ASP A 340 1.99 -29.22 -26.31
N GLY A 341 3.11 -28.65 -25.92
CA GLY A 341 3.87 -27.68 -26.70
C GLY A 341 3.26 -26.28 -26.76
N CYS A 342 2.33 -25.95 -25.87
CA CYS A 342 1.83 -24.60 -25.68
C CYS A 342 2.83 -23.78 -24.85
N GLU A 343 3.22 -22.60 -25.33
CA GLU A 343 4.12 -21.70 -24.63
C GLU A 343 3.36 -20.52 -24.00
N LEU A 344 2.22 -20.15 -24.59
CA LEU A 344 1.39 -19.04 -24.11
C LEU A 344 -0.08 -19.31 -24.43
N VAL A 345 -0.93 -19.22 -23.44
CA VAL A 345 -2.39 -19.26 -23.63
C VAL A 345 -2.90 -17.85 -23.91
N VAL A 346 -3.82 -17.68 -24.85
CA VAL A 346 -4.35 -16.36 -25.27
C VAL A 346 -4.88 -15.57 -24.10
N ASN A 347 -5.73 -16.16 -23.27
CA ASN A 347 -6.31 -15.53 -22.07
C ASN A 347 -5.47 -15.77 -20.80
N SER A 348 -4.16 -15.87 -20.97
CA SER A 348 -3.27 -16.11 -19.83
C SER A 348 -3.14 -14.87 -18.92
N ARG A 349 -2.79 -15.14 -17.66
CA ARG A 349 -2.44 -14.09 -16.71
C ARG A 349 -1.27 -13.23 -17.19
N LEU A 350 -0.34 -13.80 -17.95
CA LEU A 350 0.79 -13.05 -18.49
C LEU A 350 0.34 -12.02 -19.52
N VAL A 351 -0.55 -12.37 -20.43
CA VAL A 351 -1.11 -11.44 -21.43
C VAL A 351 -1.85 -10.29 -20.74
N ALA A 352 -2.68 -10.59 -19.75
CA ALA A 352 -3.36 -9.55 -18.97
C ALA A 352 -2.37 -8.66 -18.21
N LEU A 353 -1.35 -9.23 -17.58
CA LEU A 353 -0.30 -8.47 -16.89
C LEU A 353 0.48 -7.56 -17.84
N ILE A 354 0.80 -8.02 -19.06
CA ILE A 354 1.47 -7.18 -20.08
C ILE A 354 0.59 -5.98 -20.42
N ALA A 355 -0.71 -6.19 -20.65
CA ALA A 355 -1.65 -5.09 -20.92
C ALA A 355 -1.62 -4.03 -19.80
N TYR A 356 -1.68 -4.47 -18.54
CA TYR A 356 -1.60 -3.56 -17.40
C TYR A 356 -0.27 -2.81 -17.33
N LEU A 357 0.87 -3.50 -17.47
CA LEU A 357 2.20 -2.87 -17.41
C LEU A 357 2.39 -1.87 -18.55
N GLN A 358 1.88 -2.15 -19.74
CA GLN A 358 1.94 -1.24 -20.88
C GLN A 358 1.06 0.01 -20.70
N ARG A 359 0.08 -0.04 -19.82
CA ARG A 359 -0.79 1.09 -19.46
C ARG A 359 -0.10 2.09 -18.54
N LEU A 360 0.82 1.63 -17.67
CA LEU A 360 1.41 2.45 -16.61
C LEU A 360 2.21 3.63 -17.16
N GLY A 361 1.85 4.85 -16.74
CA GLY A 361 2.48 6.09 -17.17
C GLY A 361 2.09 6.58 -18.56
N LYS A 362 1.16 5.90 -19.23
CA LYS A 362 0.55 6.40 -20.46
C LYS A 362 -0.82 6.97 -20.14
N VAL A 363 -1.04 8.23 -20.49
CA VAL A 363 -2.38 8.78 -20.63
C VAL A 363 -2.80 8.46 -22.07
N PRO A 364 -3.82 7.63 -22.30
CA PRO A 364 -4.28 7.40 -23.67
C PRO A 364 -4.67 8.73 -24.30
N GLU A 365 -4.21 9.00 -25.52
CA GLU A 365 -4.69 10.08 -26.35
C GLU A 365 -6.13 9.75 -26.77
N GLY A 366 -7.07 9.93 -25.87
CA GLY A 366 -8.47 9.76 -26.12
C GLY A 366 -9.23 10.94 -25.55
N GLU A 367 -10.29 11.36 -26.22
CA GLU A 367 -11.17 12.47 -25.85
C GLU A 367 -11.25 12.63 -24.33
N SER A 368 -10.88 13.83 -23.83
CA SER A 368 -11.01 14.14 -22.41
C SER A 368 -12.42 13.78 -21.96
N LEU A 369 -12.58 13.21 -20.76
CA LEU A 369 -13.89 12.94 -20.16
C LEU A 369 -14.86 14.14 -20.27
N ALA A 370 -14.33 15.37 -20.34
CA ALA A 370 -15.09 16.60 -20.60
C ALA A 370 -15.78 16.62 -21.97
N ALA A 371 -15.25 15.93 -22.98
CA ALA A 371 -15.90 15.79 -24.29
C ALA A 371 -16.98 14.69 -24.28
N ALA A 372 -16.80 13.67 -23.48
CA ALA A 372 -17.77 12.56 -23.36
C ALA A 372 -19.01 12.93 -22.51
N THR A 373 -18.92 13.94 -21.62
CA THR A 373 -20.06 14.41 -20.79
C THR A 373 -20.91 15.50 -21.43
N GLY A 374 -20.58 15.96 -22.65
CA GLY A 374 -21.42 16.91 -23.39
C GLY A 374 -21.53 18.32 -22.77
N GLU A 375 -20.70 18.69 -21.82
CA GLU A 375 -20.63 20.03 -21.22
C GLU A 375 -19.61 20.94 -21.93
N ALA A 376 -19.71 21.00 -23.26
CA ALA A 376 -19.13 22.08 -24.03
C ALA A 376 -20.20 23.18 -24.16
N GLY A 377 -20.17 24.15 -23.29
CA GLY A 377 -20.84 25.45 -23.49
C GLY A 377 -22.19 25.63 -22.80
N ARG A 378 -22.13 26.17 -21.62
CA ARG A 378 -23.03 27.27 -21.21
C ARG A 378 -22.33 28.22 -20.27
#